data_4ff18a7cd34066b7c5e51d5f8092f869
#
_entry.id   4ff18a7cd34066b7c5e51d5f8092f869
#
_cell.length_a   1.000
_cell.length_b   1.000
_cell.length_c   1.000
_cell.angle_alpha   90.00
_cell.angle_beta   90.00
_cell.angle_gamma   90.00
#
_symmetry.space_group_name_H-M   'P 1'
#
loop_
_entity.id
_entity.type
_entity.pdbx_description
1 polymer ?
#
loop_
_entity_poly.entity_id
_entity_poly.type
_entity_poly.pdbx_seq_one_letter_code
_entity_poly.pdbx_strand_id
1 'polypeptide(L)'
;MASQTPLQSLAQNIRLYEPPSITDATSSDPPLVILCTWLGGATPRRIHKYIEGYRREFPSSCILLITSIVLDITLRTIYTIRARLQPARDAIARILTTHNDRANVISPNGDSDSSSSSSSSSSSILLHVFSHGGSNTAVQLALSWQEEHNYPLPLGGVILDCSPGDTTFRRSYNAAVLSLPSETTPPVQSIGRALLYPTIATVTVLQHLHLMASVRDLRRQLNDPAVFGAGVPRLYLFSEADEMVGVHNVRSHAVDARRCGFAVDEVVFRSAEHCALVLEDAGRYWGAVRRFWGEGVVRCRDESARAVEGRGGGWKL
;
A
#
# COMPACT_ATOMS: atom_id res chain seq x y z
N MET A 1 27.16 -14.14 11.44
CA MET A 1 26.48 -12.96 10.87
C MET A 1 25.94 -13.39 9.52
N ALA A 2 24.64 -13.59 9.40
CA ALA A 2 24.03 -13.91 8.11
C ALA A 2 24.20 -12.71 7.18
N SER A 3 24.74 -12.93 5.99
CA SER A 3 24.89 -11.91 4.94
C SER A 3 23.50 -11.39 4.61
N GLN A 4 23.22 -10.12 4.95
CA GLN A 4 21.94 -9.49 4.63
C GLN A 4 21.91 -9.28 3.12
N THR A 5 21.01 -9.97 2.42
CA THR A 5 20.77 -9.72 0.99
C THR A 5 20.33 -8.26 0.84
N PRO A 6 21.09 -7.44 0.08
CA PRO A 6 20.77 -6.02 -0.06
C PRO A 6 19.54 -5.83 -0.95
N LEU A 7 18.83 -4.71 -0.74
CA LEU A 7 17.79 -4.26 -1.66
C LEU A 7 18.40 -3.92 -3.02
N GLN A 8 18.03 -4.64 -4.07
CA GLN A 8 18.40 -4.35 -5.44
C GLN A 8 17.69 -3.09 -5.94
N SER A 9 18.42 -2.16 -6.55
CA SER A 9 17.81 -0.99 -7.17
C SER A 9 17.27 -1.37 -8.56
N LEU A 10 15.96 -1.22 -8.78
CA LEU A 10 15.32 -1.40 -10.09
C LEU A 10 15.26 -0.08 -10.86
N ALA A 11 15.05 1.02 -10.15
CA ALA A 11 15.05 2.39 -10.68
C ALA A 11 15.30 3.39 -9.55
N GLN A 12 15.39 4.67 -9.91
CA GLN A 12 15.37 5.73 -8.90
C GLN A 12 14.11 5.62 -8.06
N ASN A 13 14.24 5.42 -6.74
CA ASN A 13 13.14 5.28 -5.78
C ASN A 13 12.34 3.96 -5.84
N ILE A 14 12.80 2.95 -6.60
CA ILE A 14 12.20 1.62 -6.62
C ILE A 14 13.29 0.59 -6.32
N ARG A 15 13.08 -0.20 -5.27
CA ARG A 15 14.02 -1.22 -4.82
C ARG A 15 13.30 -2.53 -4.53
N LEU A 16 13.94 -3.64 -4.79
CA LEU A 16 13.42 -4.97 -4.56
C LEU A 16 14.33 -5.77 -3.63
N TYR A 17 13.73 -6.43 -2.66
CA TYR A 17 14.34 -7.50 -1.89
C TYR A 17 13.74 -8.83 -2.33
N GLU A 18 14.58 -9.79 -2.63
CA GLU A 18 14.20 -11.18 -2.88
C GLU A 18 14.87 -12.05 -1.81
N PRO A 19 14.12 -12.90 -1.10
CA PRO A 19 14.71 -13.78 -0.11
C PRO A 19 15.67 -14.77 -0.75
N PRO A 20 16.79 -15.16 -0.07
CA PRO A 20 17.86 -15.99 -0.65
C PRO A 20 17.40 -17.40 -0.98
N SER A 21 16.38 -17.89 -0.34
CA SER A 21 15.73 -19.15 -0.65
C SER A 21 14.23 -19.02 -0.41
N ILE A 22 13.45 -19.21 -1.45
CA ILE A 22 12.00 -19.40 -1.31
C ILE A 22 11.84 -20.90 -1.05
N THR A 23 12.07 -21.32 0.21
CA THR A 23 12.22 -22.74 0.57
C THR A 23 10.91 -23.47 0.75
N ASP A 24 9.78 -22.77 0.94
CA ASP A 24 8.49 -23.41 1.16
C ASP A 24 7.39 -22.81 0.29
N ALA A 25 7.00 -23.51 -0.76
CA ALA A 25 5.80 -23.20 -1.54
C ALA A 25 4.49 -23.43 -0.73
N THR A 26 4.62 -23.96 0.49
CA THR A 26 3.52 -24.17 1.46
C THR A 26 3.40 -22.98 2.45
N SER A 27 4.26 -21.97 2.35
CA SER A 27 4.21 -20.81 3.23
C SER A 27 2.92 -20.03 3.02
N SER A 28 2.26 -19.67 4.13
CA SER A 28 1.10 -18.77 4.13
C SER A 28 1.48 -17.30 3.98
N ASP A 29 2.77 -17.00 3.82
CA ASP A 29 3.29 -15.65 3.64
C ASP A 29 2.80 -15.04 2.32
N PRO A 30 2.61 -13.72 2.24
CA PRO A 30 2.37 -13.06 0.96
C PRO A 30 3.60 -13.25 0.05
N PRO A 31 3.46 -13.72 -1.20
CA PRO A 31 4.60 -13.80 -2.12
C PRO A 31 5.26 -12.45 -2.37
N LEU A 32 4.49 -11.36 -2.22
CA LEU A 32 4.98 -10.01 -2.41
C LEU A 32 4.36 -9.05 -1.40
N VAL A 33 5.20 -8.27 -0.72
CA VAL A 33 4.84 -7.09 0.06
C VAL A 33 5.25 -5.84 -0.70
N ILE A 34 4.32 -4.93 -0.98
CA ILE A 34 4.61 -3.63 -1.61
C ILE A 34 4.55 -2.55 -0.54
N LEU A 35 5.63 -1.78 -0.39
CA LEU A 35 5.72 -0.66 0.53
C LEU A 35 5.71 0.66 -0.25
N CYS A 36 4.64 1.44 -0.15
CA CYS A 36 4.54 2.79 -0.68
C CYS A 36 4.79 3.79 0.45
N THR A 37 5.96 4.47 0.44
CA THR A 37 6.40 5.27 1.60
C THR A 37 5.77 6.66 1.66
N TRP A 38 5.92 7.30 2.84
CA TRP A 38 5.51 8.69 3.05
C TRP A 38 6.46 9.70 2.39
N LEU A 39 5.99 10.92 2.22
CA LEU A 39 6.78 12.05 1.72
C LEU A 39 7.67 12.64 2.80
N GLY A 40 8.80 13.12 2.41
CA GLY A 40 9.72 13.77 3.35
C GLY A 40 10.23 12.86 4.44
N GLY A 41 11.03 12.79 5.16
CA GLY A 41 11.40 11.92 6.29
C GLY A 41 11.46 10.42 6.08
N ALA A 42 11.14 9.90 4.90
CA ALA A 42 11.29 8.49 4.55
C ALA A 42 12.77 8.14 4.31
N THR A 43 13.60 8.38 5.34
CA THR A 43 15.04 8.10 5.28
C THR A 43 15.31 6.60 5.26
N PRO A 44 16.45 6.15 4.71
CA PRO A 44 16.82 4.74 4.71
C PRO A 44 16.78 4.11 6.11
N ARG A 45 17.19 4.85 7.15
CA ARG A 45 17.15 4.40 8.55
C ARG A 45 15.72 4.17 9.05
N ARG A 46 14.77 5.04 8.69
CA ARG A 46 13.36 4.90 9.10
C ARG A 46 12.67 3.76 8.34
N ILE A 47 12.92 3.65 7.04
CA ILE A 47 12.38 2.58 6.19
C ILE A 47 12.92 1.21 6.59
N HIS A 48 14.19 1.14 6.98
CA HIS A 48 14.85 -0.12 7.36
C HIS A 48 14.08 -0.90 8.43
N LYS A 49 13.48 -0.23 9.41
CA LYS A 49 12.68 -0.88 10.47
C LYS A 49 11.49 -1.66 9.92
N TYR A 50 10.84 -1.13 8.89
CA TYR A 50 9.71 -1.78 8.23
C TYR A 50 10.18 -2.95 7.38
N ILE A 51 11.29 -2.78 6.64
CA ILE A 51 11.88 -3.86 5.85
C ILE A 51 12.30 -5.03 6.75
N GLU A 52 13.03 -4.77 7.82
CA GLU A 52 13.46 -5.82 8.77
C GLU A 52 12.26 -6.45 9.49
N GLY A 53 11.23 -5.67 9.79
CA GLY A 53 9.99 -6.19 10.34
C GLY A 53 9.31 -7.16 9.39
N TYR A 54 9.15 -6.80 8.12
CA TYR A 54 8.57 -7.68 7.10
C TYR A 54 9.41 -8.93 6.85
N ARG A 55 10.74 -8.81 6.80
CA ARG A 55 11.65 -9.96 6.66
C ARG A 55 11.54 -10.95 7.83
N ARG A 56 11.23 -10.46 9.03
CA ARG A 56 11.04 -11.29 10.22
C ARG A 56 9.66 -11.94 10.26
N GLU A 57 8.61 -11.17 9.94
CA GLU A 57 7.22 -11.65 10.02
C GLU A 57 6.83 -12.52 8.82
N PHE A 58 7.41 -12.25 7.64
CA PHE A 58 7.15 -12.95 6.39
C PHE A 58 8.47 -13.26 5.66
N PRO A 59 9.25 -14.23 6.15
CA PRO A 59 10.60 -14.49 5.67
C PRO A 59 10.67 -14.98 4.21
N SER A 60 9.59 -15.53 3.69
CA SER A 60 9.49 -16.03 2.30
C SER A 60 9.06 -14.95 1.31
N SER A 61 8.68 -13.76 1.79
CA SER A 61 8.13 -12.69 0.95
C SER A 61 9.19 -11.89 0.22
N CYS A 62 8.97 -11.60 -1.06
CA CYS A 62 9.62 -10.50 -1.74
C CYS A 62 9.13 -9.16 -1.18
N ILE A 63 9.98 -8.13 -1.12
CA ILE A 63 9.59 -6.79 -0.67
C ILE A 63 9.93 -5.77 -1.75
N LEU A 64 8.90 -5.16 -2.34
CA LEU A 64 9.03 -4.08 -3.31
C LEU A 64 8.84 -2.74 -2.60
N LEU A 65 9.90 -1.97 -2.50
CA LEU A 65 9.91 -0.64 -1.90
C LEU A 65 9.76 0.42 -2.98
N ILE A 66 8.73 1.25 -2.89
CA ILE A 66 8.50 2.41 -3.76
C ILE A 66 8.52 3.67 -2.89
N THR A 67 9.56 4.47 -3.06
CA THR A 67 9.73 5.70 -2.28
C THR A 67 9.04 6.88 -2.97
N SER A 68 8.11 7.52 -2.27
CA SER A 68 7.40 8.71 -2.75
C SER A 68 8.29 9.94 -2.69
N ILE A 69 8.25 10.77 -3.73
CA ILE A 69 8.98 12.04 -3.78
C ILE A 69 8.02 13.22 -3.96
N VAL A 70 8.42 14.38 -3.43
CA VAL A 70 7.60 15.60 -3.45
C VAL A 70 7.18 15.97 -4.88
N LEU A 71 8.09 15.85 -5.84
CA LEU A 71 7.84 16.18 -7.24
C LEU A 71 6.68 15.37 -7.86
N ASP A 72 6.44 14.13 -7.39
CA ASP A 72 5.34 13.29 -7.90
C ASP A 72 3.96 13.83 -7.49
N ILE A 73 3.90 14.65 -6.45
CA ILE A 73 2.64 15.23 -5.95
C ILE A 73 2.45 16.66 -6.45
N THR A 74 3.54 17.39 -6.75
CA THR A 74 3.48 18.82 -6.99
C THR A 74 3.63 19.24 -8.45
N LEU A 75 4.46 18.57 -9.23
CA LEU A 75 4.85 19.06 -10.56
C LEU A 75 4.75 18.02 -11.68
N ARG A 76 4.69 16.72 -11.36
CA ARG A 76 4.66 15.69 -12.39
C ARG A 76 3.25 15.39 -12.87
N THR A 77 3.13 15.22 -14.17
CA THR A 77 1.89 14.73 -14.76
C THR A 77 1.65 13.26 -14.39
N ILE A 78 0.42 12.84 -14.38
CA ILE A 78 0.01 11.43 -14.13
C ILE A 78 0.77 10.48 -15.06
N TYR A 79 0.93 10.82 -16.32
CA TYR A 79 1.69 10.02 -17.31
C TYR A 79 3.15 9.80 -16.88
N THR A 80 3.83 10.85 -16.42
CA THR A 80 5.22 10.74 -15.95
C THR A 80 5.33 9.88 -14.71
N ILE A 81 4.39 10.00 -13.78
CA ILE A 81 4.36 9.18 -12.56
C ILE A 81 4.17 7.71 -12.92
N ARG A 82 3.20 7.41 -13.79
CA ARG A 82 2.91 6.04 -14.23
C ARG A 82 4.05 5.41 -15.03
N ALA A 83 4.71 6.17 -15.90
CA ALA A 83 5.90 5.72 -16.63
C ALA A 83 7.05 5.36 -15.66
N ARG A 84 7.25 6.13 -14.59
CA ARG A 84 8.25 5.82 -13.57
C ARG A 84 7.93 4.59 -12.73
N LEU A 85 6.68 4.19 -12.64
CA LEU A 85 6.24 2.98 -11.96
C LEU A 85 6.36 1.71 -12.82
N GLN A 86 6.74 1.83 -14.11
CA GLN A 86 6.92 0.67 -14.98
C GLN A 86 7.84 -0.41 -14.39
N PRO A 87 9.05 -0.09 -13.86
CA PRO A 87 9.91 -1.11 -13.27
C PRO A 87 9.27 -1.84 -12.05
N ALA A 88 8.36 -1.16 -11.33
CA ALA A 88 7.62 -1.80 -10.26
C ALA A 88 6.58 -2.78 -10.79
N ARG A 89 5.83 -2.42 -11.86
CA ARG A 89 4.86 -3.30 -12.50
C ARG A 89 5.54 -4.53 -13.11
N ASP A 90 6.67 -4.35 -13.79
CA ASP A 90 7.45 -5.44 -14.36
C ASP A 90 7.90 -6.43 -13.27
N ALA A 91 8.39 -5.91 -12.13
CA ALA A 91 8.78 -6.74 -10.99
C ALA A 91 7.59 -7.48 -10.38
N ILE A 92 6.44 -6.83 -10.23
CA ILE A 92 5.20 -7.46 -9.74
C ILE A 92 4.78 -8.59 -10.67
N ALA A 93 4.68 -8.34 -11.97
CA ALA A 93 4.30 -9.34 -12.97
C ALA A 93 5.22 -10.57 -12.93
N ARG A 94 6.55 -10.35 -12.90
CA ARG A 94 7.55 -11.40 -12.81
C ARG A 94 7.39 -12.25 -11.55
N ILE A 95 7.22 -11.62 -10.38
CA ILE A 95 7.10 -12.34 -9.11
C ILE A 95 5.82 -13.18 -9.08
N LEU A 96 4.69 -12.63 -9.52
CA LEU A 96 3.42 -13.34 -9.57
C LEU A 96 3.47 -14.54 -10.51
N THR A 97 4.06 -14.38 -11.71
CA THR A 97 4.24 -15.48 -12.66
C THR A 97 5.10 -16.60 -12.04
N THR A 98 6.25 -16.24 -11.48
CA THR A 98 7.15 -17.21 -10.84
C THR A 98 6.48 -17.96 -9.69
N HIS A 99 5.64 -17.27 -8.89
CA HIS A 99 4.91 -17.89 -7.79
C HIS A 99 3.82 -18.85 -8.30
N ASN A 100 3.06 -18.46 -9.31
CA ASN A 100 2.01 -19.29 -9.90
C ASN A 100 2.60 -20.55 -10.59
N ASP A 101 3.70 -20.42 -11.30
CA ASP A 101 4.39 -21.56 -11.92
C ASP A 101 4.83 -22.57 -10.88
N ARG A 102 5.36 -22.13 -9.73
CA ARG A 102 5.74 -23.02 -8.62
C ARG A 102 4.55 -23.72 -7.99
N ALA A 103 3.45 -23.00 -7.78
CA ALA A 103 2.22 -23.58 -7.23
C ALA A 103 1.67 -24.70 -8.14
N ASN A 104 1.72 -24.50 -9.44
CA ASN A 104 1.28 -25.49 -10.43
C ASN A 104 2.18 -26.74 -10.50
N VAL A 105 3.49 -26.60 -10.28
CA VAL A 105 4.43 -27.73 -10.26
C VAL A 105 4.22 -28.65 -9.05
N ILE A 106 3.74 -28.13 -7.92
CA ILE A 106 3.55 -28.88 -6.67
C ILE A 106 2.21 -29.63 -6.63
N SER A 107 1.24 -29.27 -7.48
CA SER A 107 -0.05 -29.97 -7.64
C SER A 107 -0.21 -30.63 -9.01
N PRO A 108 0.59 -31.63 -9.38
CA PRO A 108 0.50 -32.25 -10.69
C PRO A 108 -0.66 -33.26 -10.85
N ASN A 109 -1.44 -33.56 -9.79
CA ASN A 109 -2.54 -34.52 -9.79
C ASN A 109 -3.90 -33.84 -9.58
N GLY A 110 -4.28 -32.95 -10.50
CA GLY A 110 -5.67 -32.53 -10.63
C GLY A 110 -6.24 -33.16 -11.89
N ASP A 111 -7.23 -34.05 -11.72
CA ASP A 111 -7.94 -34.72 -12.80
C ASP A 111 -8.34 -33.75 -13.91
N SER A 112 -7.89 -34.08 -15.10
CA SER A 112 -8.11 -33.33 -16.35
C SER A 112 -9.52 -33.53 -16.92
N ASP A 113 -10.57 -33.26 -16.12
CA ASP A 113 -11.94 -33.25 -16.63
C ASP A 113 -12.76 -32.18 -15.89
N SER A 114 -12.63 -30.95 -16.34
CA SER A 114 -13.73 -29.98 -16.40
C SER A 114 -13.26 -28.69 -17.05
N SER A 115 -13.66 -28.50 -18.28
CA SER A 115 -13.67 -27.24 -19.02
C SER A 115 -14.36 -26.16 -18.19
N SER A 116 -13.74 -24.98 -18.12
CA SER A 116 -14.21 -23.74 -17.49
C SER A 116 -14.13 -23.63 -15.95
N SER A 117 -12.93 -23.65 -15.42
CA SER A 117 -12.68 -22.96 -14.17
C SER A 117 -11.87 -21.70 -14.45
N SER A 118 -12.53 -20.55 -14.38
CA SER A 118 -11.86 -19.29 -14.11
C SER A 118 -11.02 -19.51 -12.85
N SER A 119 -9.72 -19.73 -13.02
CA SER A 119 -8.76 -19.79 -11.92
C SER A 119 -8.93 -18.49 -11.13
N SER A 120 -9.57 -18.59 -9.98
CA SER A 120 -9.53 -17.54 -8.99
C SER A 120 -8.06 -17.35 -8.65
N SER A 121 -7.42 -16.36 -9.29
CA SER A 121 -6.06 -15.94 -8.96
C SER A 121 -6.07 -15.62 -7.48
N SER A 122 -5.49 -16.49 -6.68
CA SER A 122 -5.37 -16.29 -5.24
C SER A 122 -4.67 -14.96 -5.03
N SER A 123 -5.37 -14.04 -4.38
CA SER A 123 -4.85 -12.71 -4.05
C SER A 123 -3.53 -12.84 -3.33
N SER A 124 -2.47 -12.29 -3.90
CA SER A 124 -1.11 -12.67 -3.53
C SER A 124 -0.31 -11.52 -2.92
N ILE A 125 -0.76 -10.27 -3.04
CA ILE A 125 -0.01 -9.08 -2.68
C ILE A 125 -0.52 -8.48 -1.39
N LEU A 126 0.38 -8.21 -0.44
CA LEU A 126 0.12 -7.34 0.68
C LEU A 126 0.63 -5.92 0.34
N LEU A 127 -0.29 -4.97 0.19
CA LEU A 127 0.04 -3.57 -0.08
C LEU A 127 0.05 -2.78 1.21
N HIS A 128 1.17 -2.13 1.53
CA HIS A 128 1.31 -1.26 2.69
C HIS A 128 1.56 0.18 2.26
N VAL A 129 0.65 1.04 2.65
CA VAL A 129 0.56 2.44 2.22
C VAL A 129 0.81 3.35 3.41
N PHE A 130 1.83 4.20 3.33
CA PHE A 130 2.17 5.15 4.37
C PHE A 130 1.79 6.57 4.00
N SER A 131 0.95 7.20 4.80
CA SER A 131 0.60 8.62 4.65
C SER A 131 0.02 8.98 3.27
N HIS A 132 -0.13 10.26 3.04
CA HIS A 132 -0.62 10.79 1.77
C HIS A 132 0.28 10.47 0.57
N GLY A 133 1.60 10.53 0.76
CA GLY A 133 2.56 10.23 -0.30
C GLY A 133 2.45 8.79 -0.81
N GLY A 134 2.42 7.84 0.11
CA GLY A 134 2.21 6.43 -0.21
C GLY A 134 0.85 6.18 -0.84
N SER A 135 -0.20 6.87 -0.37
CA SER A 135 -1.55 6.78 -0.96
C SER A 135 -1.58 7.16 -2.43
N ASN A 136 -0.94 8.28 -2.78
CA ASN A 136 -0.86 8.71 -4.17
C ASN A 136 -0.08 7.69 -5.03
N THR A 137 1.06 7.22 -4.53
CA THR A 137 1.86 6.20 -5.22
C THR A 137 1.09 4.89 -5.42
N ALA A 138 0.37 4.41 -4.40
CA ALA A 138 -0.43 3.20 -4.45
C ALA A 138 -1.58 3.30 -5.46
N VAL A 139 -2.29 4.44 -5.49
CA VAL A 139 -3.37 4.68 -6.46
C VAL A 139 -2.81 4.71 -7.88
N GLN A 140 -1.70 5.43 -8.13
CA GLN A 140 -1.13 5.48 -9.48
C GLN A 140 -0.59 4.11 -9.93
N LEU A 141 -0.03 3.32 -9.00
CA LEU A 141 0.39 1.94 -9.29
C LEU A 141 -0.81 1.07 -9.67
N ALA A 142 -1.88 1.09 -8.87
CA ALA A 142 -3.07 0.27 -9.12
C ALA A 142 -3.76 0.65 -10.44
N LEU A 143 -3.94 1.96 -10.71
CA LEU A 143 -4.54 2.44 -11.96
C LEU A 143 -3.69 2.08 -13.18
N SER A 144 -2.37 2.27 -13.10
CA SER A 144 -1.47 1.94 -14.22
C SER A 144 -1.35 0.42 -14.45
N TRP A 145 -1.46 -0.39 -13.39
CA TRP A 145 -1.58 -1.84 -13.52
C TRP A 145 -2.86 -2.24 -14.24
N GLN A 146 -3.99 -1.67 -13.82
CA GLN A 146 -5.29 -1.96 -14.42
C GLN A 146 -5.35 -1.56 -15.90
N GLU A 147 -4.76 -0.43 -16.27
CA GLU A 147 -4.65 0.01 -17.67
C GLU A 147 -3.82 -0.95 -18.53
N GLU A 148 -2.76 -1.53 -17.97
CA GLU A 148 -1.86 -2.44 -18.69
C GLU A 148 -2.41 -3.86 -18.79
N HIS A 149 -3.08 -4.35 -17.73
CA HIS A 149 -3.47 -5.75 -17.61
C HIS A 149 -4.98 -6.00 -17.77
N ASN A 150 -5.82 -4.95 -17.77
CA ASN A 150 -7.29 -5.01 -17.82
C ASN A 150 -7.95 -5.69 -16.60
N TYR A 151 -7.24 -5.82 -15.49
CA TYR A 151 -7.77 -6.29 -14.20
C TYR A 151 -7.08 -5.55 -13.04
N PRO A 152 -7.73 -5.43 -11.87
CA PRO A 152 -7.13 -4.79 -10.69
C PRO A 152 -5.87 -5.53 -10.23
N LEU A 153 -4.97 -4.80 -9.56
CA LEU A 153 -3.82 -5.41 -8.89
C LEU A 153 -4.29 -6.53 -7.94
N PRO A 154 -3.74 -7.78 -8.02
CA PRO A 154 -4.24 -8.91 -7.26
C PRO A 154 -3.83 -8.83 -5.79
N LEU A 155 -4.55 -8.02 -5.02
CA LEU A 155 -4.31 -7.73 -3.62
C LEU A 155 -4.98 -8.76 -2.70
N GLY A 156 -4.24 -9.27 -1.72
CA GLY A 156 -4.75 -10.06 -0.61
C GLY A 156 -5.12 -9.21 0.61
N GLY A 157 -4.58 -7.99 0.68
CA GLY A 157 -4.88 -7.04 1.73
C GLY A 157 -4.19 -5.70 1.54
N VAL A 158 -4.78 -4.65 2.13
CA VAL A 158 -4.23 -3.29 2.11
C VAL A 158 -4.07 -2.78 3.54
N ILE A 159 -2.87 -2.36 3.90
CA ILE A 159 -2.57 -1.69 5.17
C ILE A 159 -2.43 -0.19 4.89
N LEU A 160 -3.15 0.63 5.65
CA LEU A 160 -3.14 2.09 5.58
C LEU A 160 -2.55 2.63 6.89
N ASP A 161 -1.26 2.97 6.88
CA ASP A 161 -0.50 3.48 8.03
C ASP A 161 -0.50 5.01 8.00
N CYS A 162 -1.11 5.64 9.01
CA CYS A 162 -1.30 7.09 9.09
C CYS A 162 -1.90 7.68 7.79
N SER A 163 -2.88 7.00 7.19
CA SER A 163 -3.39 7.27 5.84
C SER A 163 -4.89 6.94 5.73
N PRO A 164 -5.62 7.63 4.83
CA PRO A 164 -5.28 8.89 4.18
C PRO A 164 -5.55 10.11 5.06
N GLY A 165 -4.84 11.20 4.76
CA GLY A 165 -5.12 12.50 5.36
C GLY A 165 -6.36 13.20 4.77
N ASP A 166 -6.56 14.46 5.15
CA ASP A 166 -7.62 15.33 4.62
C ASP A 166 -7.05 16.67 4.11
N THR A 167 -7.87 17.41 3.38
CA THR A 167 -7.55 18.61 2.59
C THR A 167 -7.71 19.93 3.31
N THR A 168 -7.38 20.10 4.55
CA THR A 168 -7.35 21.46 5.06
C THR A 168 -6.03 22.13 4.75
N PHE A 169 -6.07 23.32 4.13
CA PHE A 169 -4.87 24.15 3.84
C PHE A 169 -3.91 24.21 5.02
N ARG A 170 -4.46 24.42 6.23
CA ARG A 170 -3.69 24.51 7.47
C ARG A 170 -2.90 23.23 7.75
N ARG A 171 -3.49 22.06 7.56
CA ARG A 171 -2.81 20.76 7.77
C ARG A 171 -1.77 20.50 6.68
N SER A 172 -2.09 20.78 5.42
CA SER A 172 -1.13 20.69 4.31
C SER A 172 0.07 21.59 4.56
N TYR A 173 -0.15 22.82 5.04
CA TYR A 173 0.90 23.75 5.42
C TYR A 173 1.74 23.21 6.58
N ASN A 174 1.12 22.76 7.66
CA ASN A 174 1.83 22.18 8.81
C ASN A 174 2.64 20.95 8.42
N ALA A 175 2.07 20.06 7.63
CA ALA A 175 2.76 18.87 7.12
C ALA A 175 3.98 19.25 6.27
N ALA A 176 3.86 20.25 5.42
CA ALA A 176 4.97 20.75 4.61
C ALA A 176 6.06 21.42 5.47
N VAL A 177 5.67 22.19 6.48
CA VAL A 177 6.62 22.79 7.45
C VAL A 177 7.36 21.72 8.24
N LEU A 178 6.67 20.69 8.73
CA LEU A 178 7.28 19.57 9.46
C LEU A 178 8.18 18.71 8.56
N SER A 179 7.99 18.76 7.26
CA SER A 179 8.83 18.06 6.27
C SER A 179 10.10 18.85 5.89
N LEU A 180 10.22 20.09 6.33
CA LEU A 180 11.46 20.85 6.11
C LEU A 180 12.61 20.25 6.94
N PRO A 181 13.84 20.21 6.39
CA PRO A 181 14.99 19.71 7.14
C PRO A 181 15.22 20.53 8.41
N SER A 182 15.27 19.86 9.56
CA SER A 182 15.49 20.48 10.88
C SER A 182 16.91 21.06 11.07
N GLU A 183 17.85 20.63 10.24
CA GLU A 183 19.26 21.02 10.32
C GLU A 183 19.61 22.32 9.57
N THR A 184 18.60 23.00 9.00
CA THR A 184 18.84 24.27 8.27
C THR A 184 18.92 25.46 9.23
N THR A 185 19.74 26.45 8.88
CA THR A 185 19.89 27.70 9.68
C THR A 185 18.56 28.47 9.76
N PRO A 186 18.29 29.21 10.85
CA PRO A 186 17.03 29.94 11.05
C PRO A 186 16.57 30.80 9.87
N PRO A 187 17.43 31.57 9.16
CA PRO A 187 16.98 32.34 8.01
C PRO A 187 16.51 31.47 6.84
N VAL A 188 17.16 30.32 6.60
CA VAL A 188 16.78 29.39 5.54
C VAL A 188 15.43 28.73 5.86
N GLN A 189 15.18 28.40 7.12
CA GLN A 189 13.87 27.90 7.55
C GLN A 189 12.75 28.92 7.36
N SER A 190 13.02 30.19 7.69
CA SER A 190 12.04 31.27 7.53
C SER A 190 11.70 31.52 6.06
N ILE A 191 12.70 31.52 5.17
CA ILE A 191 12.51 31.61 3.72
C ILE A 191 11.74 30.37 3.21
N GLY A 192 12.11 29.17 3.65
CA GLY A 192 11.41 27.93 3.31
C GLY A 192 9.92 28.00 3.68
N ARG A 193 9.60 28.43 4.90
CA ARG A 193 8.22 28.63 5.36
C ARG A 193 7.46 29.68 4.55
N ALA A 194 8.12 30.80 4.22
CA ALA A 194 7.52 31.86 3.41
C ALA A 194 7.20 31.38 1.98
N LEU A 195 8.06 30.56 1.38
CA LEU A 195 7.85 29.98 0.05
C LEU A 195 6.80 28.86 0.02
N LEU A 196 6.61 28.13 1.14
CA LEU A 196 5.58 27.10 1.22
C LEU A 196 4.16 27.66 1.10
N TYR A 197 3.92 28.85 1.64
CA TYR A 197 2.59 29.45 1.65
C TYR A 197 2.04 29.66 0.23
N PRO A 198 2.71 30.39 -0.69
CA PRO A 198 2.23 30.56 -2.05
C PRO A 198 2.20 29.24 -2.84
N THR A 199 3.14 28.32 -2.57
CA THR A 199 3.16 27.01 -3.23
C THR A 199 1.92 26.19 -2.89
N ILE A 200 1.57 26.11 -1.61
CA ILE A 200 0.38 25.38 -1.16
C ILE A 200 -0.90 26.07 -1.62
N ALA A 201 -0.93 27.40 -1.59
CA ALA A 201 -2.06 28.16 -2.12
C ALA A 201 -2.26 27.87 -3.62
N THR A 202 -1.19 27.85 -4.42
CA THR A 202 -1.25 27.52 -5.84
C THR A 202 -1.75 26.09 -6.06
N VAL A 203 -1.22 25.10 -5.33
CA VAL A 203 -1.69 23.70 -5.40
C VAL A 203 -3.16 23.60 -5.03
N THR A 204 -3.59 24.30 -3.98
CA THR A 204 -5.00 24.31 -3.55
C THR A 204 -5.90 24.90 -4.64
N VAL A 205 -5.50 26.00 -5.28
CA VAL A 205 -6.24 26.59 -6.40
C VAL A 205 -6.29 25.64 -7.59
N LEU A 206 -5.18 25.00 -7.97
CA LEU A 206 -5.15 24.02 -9.06
C LEU A 206 -6.03 22.80 -8.80
N GLN A 207 -6.12 22.35 -7.53
CA GLN A 207 -7.04 21.30 -7.12
C GLN A 207 -8.51 21.75 -7.21
N HIS A 208 -8.83 22.97 -6.79
CA HIS A 208 -10.18 23.54 -6.94
C HIS A 208 -10.60 23.71 -8.39
N LEU A 209 -9.65 24.02 -9.26
CA LEU A 209 -9.87 24.12 -10.70
C LEU A 209 -9.88 22.75 -11.42
N HIS A 210 -9.78 21.64 -10.68
CA HIS A 210 -9.68 20.27 -11.22
C HIS A 210 -8.49 20.03 -12.16
N LEU A 211 -7.47 20.89 -12.12
CA LEU A 211 -6.24 20.71 -12.89
C LEU A 211 -5.24 19.77 -12.23
N MET A 212 -5.43 19.47 -10.95
CA MET A 212 -4.69 18.47 -10.17
C MET A 212 -5.67 17.58 -9.39
N ALA A 213 -5.29 16.30 -9.21
CA ALA A 213 -6.06 15.38 -8.38
C ALA A 213 -6.15 15.93 -6.95
N SER A 214 -7.38 16.00 -6.44
CA SER A 214 -7.62 16.44 -5.06
C SER A 214 -7.39 15.29 -4.09
N VAL A 215 -7.16 15.61 -2.80
CA VAL A 215 -7.13 14.58 -1.76
C VAL A 215 -8.50 13.86 -1.64
N ARG A 216 -9.59 14.53 -1.98
CA ARG A 216 -10.92 13.88 -2.05
C ARG A 216 -10.96 12.81 -3.13
N ASP A 217 -10.39 13.09 -4.30
CA ASP A 217 -10.32 12.11 -5.40
C ASP A 217 -9.43 10.94 -5.00
N LEU A 218 -8.29 11.21 -4.37
CA LEU A 218 -7.41 10.19 -3.83
C LEU A 218 -8.12 9.29 -2.80
N ARG A 219 -8.84 9.89 -1.84
CA ARG A 219 -9.63 9.15 -0.85
C ARG A 219 -10.71 8.28 -1.50
N ARG A 220 -11.39 8.81 -2.52
CA ARG A 220 -12.40 8.07 -3.28
C ARG A 220 -11.77 6.91 -4.05
N GLN A 221 -10.67 7.17 -4.76
CA GLN A 221 -9.94 6.15 -5.52
C GLN A 221 -9.39 5.04 -4.61
N LEU A 222 -8.90 5.37 -3.41
CA LEU A 222 -8.49 4.38 -2.42
C LEU A 222 -9.64 3.46 -2.00
N ASN A 223 -10.88 3.95 -1.98
CA ASN A 223 -12.08 3.19 -1.63
C ASN A 223 -12.86 2.70 -2.86
N ASP A 224 -12.27 2.75 -4.06
CA ASP A 224 -12.91 2.24 -5.27
C ASP A 224 -12.64 0.73 -5.43
N PRO A 225 -13.68 -0.12 -5.36
CA PRO A 225 -13.54 -1.56 -5.59
C PRO A 225 -13.06 -1.92 -7.00
N ALA A 226 -13.31 -1.05 -7.98
CA ALA A 226 -12.81 -1.27 -9.34
C ALA A 226 -11.29 -1.11 -9.43
N VAL A 227 -10.68 -0.27 -8.57
CA VAL A 227 -9.23 0.00 -8.55
C VAL A 227 -8.48 -0.98 -7.64
N PHE A 228 -9.02 -1.23 -6.44
CA PHE A 228 -8.32 -2.02 -5.40
C PHE A 228 -8.89 -3.44 -5.22
N GLY A 229 -9.80 -3.86 -6.07
CA GLY A 229 -10.46 -5.17 -5.97
C GLY A 229 -11.62 -5.16 -4.96
N ALA A 230 -12.74 -5.75 -5.36
CA ALA A 230 -13.89 -5.91 -4.47
C ALA A 230 -13.58 -6.89 -3.33
N GLY A 231 -13.99 -6.54 -2.11
CA GLY A 231 -13.83 -7.42 -0.94
C GLY A 231 -12.42 -7.48 -0.34
N VAL A 232 -11.40 -6.84 -0.93
CA VAL A 232 -10.03 -6.85 -0.41
C VAL A 232 -9.99 -6.24 1.00
N PRO A 233 -9.58 -6.99 2.04
CA PRO A 233 -9.59 -6.51 3.42
C PRO A 233 -8.61 -5.34 3.62
N ARG A 234 -8.91 -4.50 4.62
CA ARG A 234 -8.14 -3.30 4.95
C ARG A 234 -7.81 -3.22 6.42
N LEU A 235 -6.57 -2.89 6.73
CA LEU A 235 -6.11 -2.59 8.07
C LEU A 235 -5.71 -1.11 8.15
N TYR A 236 -6.34 -0.36 9.04
CA TYR A 236 -5.96 1.01 9.34
C TYR A 236 -5.13 1.06 10.62
N LEU A 237 -3.91 1.58 10.51
CA LEU A 237 -3.00 1.83 11.62
C LEU A 237 -2.82 3.34 11.77
N PHE A 238 -3.12 3.91 12.94
CA PHE A 238 -3.03 5.35 13.15
C PHE A 238 -2.85 5.71 14.63
N SER A 239 -2.43 6.93 14.91
CA SER A 239 -2.17 7.43 16.26
C SER A 239 -3.04 8.61 16.63
N GLU A 240 -3.40 8.70 17.92
CA GLU A 240 -4.10 9.87 18.48
C GLU A 240 -3.20 11.11 18.54
N ALA A 241 -1.88 10.92 18.61
CA ALA A 241 -0.88 11.99 18.65
C ALA A 241 -0.38 12.44 17.26
N ASP A 242 -0.91 11.86 16.15
CA ASP A 242 -0.51 12.24 14.81
C ASP A 242 -0.99 13.67 14.46
N GLU A 243 -0.04 14.61 14.42
CA GLU A 243 -0.32 16.02 14.08
C GLU A 243 -0.50 16.26 12.56
N MET A 244 -0.03 15.32 11.71
CA MET A 244 -0.10 15.46 10.25
C MET A 244 -1.41 14.88 9.71
N VAL A 245 -1.79 13.69 10.17
CA VAL A 245 -3.02 13.00 9.77
C VAL A 245 -3.88 12.71 10.98
N GLY A 246 -4.92 13.51 11.17
CA GLY A 246 -5.78 13.39 12.34
C GLY A 246 -6.63 12.12 12.33
N VAL A 247 -6.84 11.53 13.50
CA VAL A 247 -7.67 10.35 13.77
C VAL A 247 -9.02 10.40 13.07
N HIS A 248 -9.70 11.56 13.15
CA HIS A 248 -11.01 11.73 12.52
C HIS A 248 -10.98 11.47 11.00
N ASN A 249 -9.90 11.88 10.33
CA ASN A 249 -9.78 11.72 8.89
C ASN A 249 -9.58 10.26 8.51
N VAL A 250 -8.78 9.52 9.28
CA VAL A 250 -8.57 8.09 9.06
C VAL A 250 -9.87 7.33 9.33
N ARG A 251 -10.52 7.58 10.46
CA ARG A 251 -11.80 6.93 10.82
C ARG A 251 -12.91 7.21 9.82
N SER A 252 -13.06 8.47 9.36
CA SER A 252 -14.07 8.76 8.32
C SER A 252 -13.83 7.98 7.03
N HIS A 253 -12.56 7.83 6.62
CA HIS A 253 -12.23 7.04 5.44
C HIS A 253 -12.47 5.53 5.67
N ALA A 254 -12.20 5.01 6.86
CA ALA A 254 -12.49 3.63 7.24
C ALA A 254 -14.01 3.35 7.22
N VAL A 255 -14.83 4.30 7.68
CA VAL A 255 -16.29 4.20 7.56
C VAL A 255 -16.75 4.18 6.10
N ASP A 256 -16.18 5.05 5.27
CA ASP A 256 -16.48 5.07 3.84
C ASP A 256 -16.03 3.77 3.15
N ALA A 257 -14.88 3.20 3.54
CA ALA A 257 -14.42 1.90 3.04
C ALA A 257 -15.44 0.78 3.34
N ARG A 258 -15.98 0.71 4.56
CA ARG A 258 -17.04 -0.25 4.92
C ARG A 258 -18.30 -0.07 4.07
N ARG A 259 -18.68 1.18 3.77
CA ARG A 259 -19.83 1.49 2.88
C ARG A 259 -19.59 1.03 1.44
N CYS A 260 -18.33 1.02 0.99
CA CYS A 260 -17.93 0.49 -0.31
C CYS A 260 -17.76 -1.04 -0.32
N GLY A 261 -18.08 -1.74 0.78
CA GLY A 261 -18.05 -3.20 0.85
C GLY A 261 -16.71 -3.82 1.26
N PHE A 262 -15.75 -3.02 1.74
CA PHE A 262 -14.49 -3.55 2.26
C PHE A 262 -14.62 -4.03 3.70
N ALA A 263 -14.01 -5.17 4.03
CA ALA A 263 -13.77 -5.56 5.41
C ALA A 263 -12.68 -4.67 6.01
N VAL A 264 -12.93 -4.08 7.18
CA VAL A 264 -12.05 -3.06 7.76
C VAL A 264 -11.76 -3.34 9.22
N ASP A 265 -10.47 -3.46 9.53
CA ASP A 265 -9.91 -3.51 10.87
C ASP A 265 -9.17 -2.20 11.20
N GLU A 266 -9.19 -1.79 12.47
CA GLU A 266 -8.56 -0.56 12.94
C GLU A 266 -7.71 -0.85 14.18
N VAL A 267 -6.47 -0.32 14.21
CA VAL A 267 -5.59 -0.35 15.38
C VAL A 267 -5.12 1.07 15.68
N VAL A 268 -5.44 1.55 16.88
CA VAL A 268 -5.16 2.91 17.32
C VAL A 268 -3.97 2.91 18.26
N PHE A 269 -2.96 3.72 17.97
CA PHE A 269 -1.84 4.04 18.84
C PHE A 269 -2.10 5.36 19.56
N ARG A 270 -1.45 5.61 20.71
CA ARG A 270 -1.77 6.77 21.55
C ARG A 270 -0.79 7.93 21.43
N SER A 271 0.49 7.62 21.32
CA SER A 271 1.59 8.58 21.47
C SER A 271 2.54 8.63 20.28
N ALA A 272 2.38 7.74 19.30
CA ALA A 272 3.27 7.68 18.15
C ALA A 272 3.14 8.91 17.26
N GLU A 273 4.27 9.42 16.82
CA GLU A 273 4.34 10.42 15.75
C GLU A 273 3.94 9.80 14.40
N HIS A 274 3.71 10.67 13.43
CA HIS A 274 3.35 10.30 12.05
C HIS A 274 4.31 9.29 11.42
N CYS A 275 3.77 8.18 10.91
CA CYS A 275 4.53 7.05 10.33
C CYS A 275 5.64 6.51 11.25
N ALA A 276 5.41 6.53 12.57
CA ALA A 276 6.33 6.04 13.57
C ALA A 276 5.67 5.05 14.55
N LEU A 277 4.51 4.50 14.22
CA LEU A 277 3.69 3.63 15.08
C LEU A 277 4.47 2.43 15.62
N VAL A 278 5.35 1.86 14.79
CA VAL A 278 6.22 0.73 15.16
C VAL A 278 7.18 1.08 16.31
N LEU A 279 7.43 2.36 16.57
CA LEU A 279 8.31 2.81 17.67
C LEU A 279 7.59 2.88 19.01
N GLU A 280 6.28 3.09 19.01
CA GLU A 280 5.48 3.06 20.24
C GLU A 280 5.35 1.64 20.77
N ASP A 281 4.94 0.71 19.92
CA ASP A 281 4.76 -0.70 20.28
C ASP A 281 4.95 -1.59 19.04
N ALA A 282 6.17 -2.09 18.87
CA ALA A 282 6.51 -2.97 17.77
C ALA A 282 5.76 -4.32 17.83
N GLY A 283 5.53 -4.85 19.02
CA GLY A 283 4.80 -6.12 19.21
C GLY A 283 3.35 -6.01 18.75
N ARG A 284 2.68 -4.94 19.18
CA ARG A 284 1.31 -4.63 18.78
C ARG A 284 1.20 -4.36 17.28
N TYR A 285 2.14 -3.59 16.72
CA TYR A 285 2.18 -3.25 15.31
C TYR A 285 2.30 -4.51 14.44
N TRP A 286 3.35 -5.29 14.64
CA TRP A 286 3.60 -6.49 13.85
C TRP A 286 2.59 -7.61 14.13
N GLY A 287 2.12 -7.71 15.37
CA GLY A 287 1.04 -8.62 15.72
C GLY A 287 -0.28 -8.31 14.97
N ALA A 288 -0.59 -7.01 14.76
CA ALA A 288 -1.73 -6.59 13.96
C ALA A 288 -1.54 -6.94 12.46
N VAL A 289 -0.36 -6.65 11.90
CA VAL A 289 -0.04 -6.96 10.50
C VAL A 289 -0.15 -8.47 10.21
N ARG A 290 0.43 -9.30 11.09
CA ARG A 290 0.39 -10.76 10.94
C ARG A 290 -1.03 -11.33 11.05
N ARG A 291 -1.81 -10.92 12.06
CA ARG A 291 -3.21 -11.35 12.19
C ARG A 291 -4.04 -10.95 10.98
N PHE A 292 -3.90 -9.70 10.55
CA PHE A 292 -4.61 -9.19 9.39
C PHE A 292 -4.36 -10.02 8.14
N TRP A 293 -3.10 -10.39 7.86
CA TRP A 293 -2.79 -11.24 6.72
C TRP A 293 -3.36 -12.65 6.89
N GLY A 294 -3.15 -13.29 8.04
CA GLY A 294 -3.65 -14.64 8.31
C GLY A 294 -5.18 -14.75 8.22
N GLU A 295 -5.90 -13.80 8.83
CA GLU A 295 -7.36 -13.78 8.78
C GLU A 295 -7.89 -13.39 7.38
N GLY A 296 -7.20 -12.50 6.66
CA GLY A 296 -7.54 -12.11 5.29
C GLY A 296 -7.49 -13.30 4.34
N VAL A 297 -6.45 -14.13 4.43
CA VAL A 297 -6.32 -15.36 3.64
C VAL A 297 -7.46 -16.35 3.92
N VAL A 298 -7.86 -16.49 5.17
CA VAL A 298 -8.98 -17.38 5.55
C VAL A 298 -10.30 -16.87 4.98
N ARG A 299 -10.59 -15.56 5.11
CA ARG A 299 -11.83 -14.97 4.56
C ARG A 299 -11.93 -15.14 3.04
N CYS A 300 -10.85 -14.89 2.31
CA CYS A 300 -10.84 -15.07 0.84
C CYS A 300 -11.07 -16.53 0.43
N ARG A 301 -10.58 -17.50 1.20
CA ARG A 301 -10.84 -18.95 0.94
C ARG A 301 -12.29 -19.31 1.19
N ASP A 302 -12.87 -18.84 2.29
CA ASP A 302 -14.27 -19.14 2.65
C ASP A 302 -15.26 -18.49 1.67
N GLU A 303 -15.01 -17.29 1.20
CA GLU A 303 -15.86 -16.63 0.20
C GLU A 303 -15.77 -17.33 -1.15
N SER A 304 -14.58 -17.79 -1.55
CA SER A 304 -14.39 -18.58 -2.78
C SER A 304 -15.11 -19.92 -2.70
N ALA A 305 -15.06 -20.61 -1.54
CA ALA A 305 -15.77 -21.87 -1.32
C ALA A 305 -17.30 -21.68 -1.40
N ARG A 306 -17.85 -20.64 -0.76
CA ARG A 306 -19.29 -20.33 -0.80
C ARG A 306 -19.77 -19.94 -2.19
N ALA A 307 -18.94 -19.22 -2.98
CA ALA A 307 -19.27 -18.87 -4.36
C ALA A 307 -19.36 -20.10 -5.28
N VAL A 308 -18.59 -21.15 -5.01
CA VAL A 308 -18.65 -22.44 -5.72
C VAL A 308 -19.91 -23.21 -5.33
N GLU A 309 -20.24 -23.29 -4.03
CA GLU A 309 -21.44 -23.98 -3.54
C GLU A 309 -22.75 -23.31 -4.02
N GLY A 310 -22.78 -21.98 -4.05
CA GLY A 310 -23.96 -21.22 -4.52
C GLY A 310 -24.27 -21.39 -6.02
N ARG A 311 -23.30 -21.81 -6.84
CA ARG A 311 -23.52 -22.11 -8.27
C ARG A 311 -23.99 -23.54 -8.56
N GLY A 312 -23.84 -24.45 -7.58
CA GLY A 312 -24.28 -25.85 -7.72
C GLY A 312 -25.76 -26.12 -7.39
N GLY A 313 -26.51 -25.12 -6.86
CA GLY A 313 -27.88 -25.31 -6.33
C GLY A 313 -29.05 -24.98 -7.25
N GLY A 314 -28.85 -24.71 -8.52
CA GLY A 314 -29.92 -24.21 -9.39
C GLY A 314 -30.13 -24.95 -10.69
N TRP A 315 -30.54 -26.23 -10.66
CA TRP A 315 -31.30 -26.89 -11.74
C TRP A 315 -31.89 -28.18 -11.19
N LYS A 316 -33.04 -28.09 -10.55
CA LYS A 316 -34.01 -29.23 -10.50
C LYS A 316 -35.29 -28.68 -11.13
N LEU A 317 -35.62 -29.27 -12.27
CA LEU A 317 -36.92 -29.19 -12.95
C LEU A 317 -38.01 -29.81 -12.07
#